data_f44b3c3e3b6d279e19f67a67f3af1b3d
#
_entry.id   f44b3c3e3b6d279e19f67a67f3af1b3d
#
_cell.length_a   1.000
_cell.length_b   1.000
_cell.length_c   1.000
_cell.angle_alpha   90.00
_cell.angle_beta   90.00
_cell.angle_gamma   90.00
#
_symmetry.space_group_name_H-M   'P 1'
#
loop_
_entity.id
_entity.type
_entity.pdbx_description
1 polymer ?
#
loop_
_entity_poly.entity_id
_entity_poly.type
_entity_poly.pdbx_seq_one_letter_code
_entity_poly.pdbx_strand_id
1 'polypeptide(L)'
;MTYFLKKVINDINLEKSDLKSICFILPNKRSSYELKKYLSESTTKPVFAPKINSIDSLIKEISGLKEIKKSYLENEVYQLYNQAKMPGFEERNYDTAVVNSFLKDSSEIEQNLLNVEDVMHELIELNKIKHWGENNPSINIKQEFLKSLTSIYQEFKQKLNTQGLGTKGMCYSEAVVNLEHYKKANTNKRFFFIGLNALSKAEEIIIKELIEINSGDIFWDIDSASFKNNNHSGSFHIRKYRKKWNFYSKNKFKWLNNDFDSEKNISIIEAQGNVGQAREVGRILSKPENYGTVGTAVVLGDENLMSPILQYFPKNLNKDSVSFSVPVKESGIKNLISSLLDLKTEKRNFNSITLINKILNSNVLKKTFGNKAPEPTKRSFLKKPFSIKTRTERVAYSISLKKWEDSSEVLFELNTILQFLIEEGKLNEFESQELTLVLLELKEIEQLNSKKTINLLRLKHLINSFIKEISVRHKPNKDSKINFMGLLESRGLDFETVIFTSVNEGVMPKGRDYESLLPFDLKVKYNLQTHNDKDRVYSYHFYRLIQRAKNIFL
;
A
#
# COMPACT_ATOMS: atom_id res chain seq x y z
N MET A 1 10.62 30.03 -2.24
CA MET A 1 10.15 28.80 -2.91
C MET A 1 8.63 28.72 -2.80
N THR A 2 7.91 28.65 -3.92
CA THR A 2 6.46 28.57 -3.88
C THR A 2 6.02 27.16 -4.24
N TYR A 3 5.34 26.47 -3.34
CA TYR A 3 4.88 25.10 -3.53
C TYR A 3 3.86 24.95 -4.64
N PHE A 4 3.87 23.79 -5.30
CA PHE A 4 2.92 23.48 -6.38
C PHE A 4 1.46 23.68 -5.96
N LEU A 5 1.06 23.14 -4.80
CA LEU A 5 -0.31 23.29 -4.31
C LEU A 5 -0.67 24.74 -4.02
N LYS A 6 0.26 25.57 -3.52
CA LYS A 6 0.02 27.01 -3.33
C LYS A 6 -0.14 27.74 -4.67
N LYS A 7 0.67 27.37 -5.69
CA LYS A 7 0.52 27.92 -7.05
C LYS A 7 -0.85 27.59 -7.64
N VAL A 8 -1.34 26.36 -7.43
CA VAL A 8 -2.69 25.92 -7.86
C VAL A 8 -3.78 26.74 -7.17
N ILE A 9 -3.71 26.91 -5.85
CA ILE A 9 -4.69 27.71 -5.09
C ILE A 9 -4.76 29.15 -5.62
N ASN A 10 -3.62 29.75 -5.87
CA ASN A 10 -3.53 31.12 -6.40
C ASN A 10 -4.12 31.23 -7.81
N ASP A 11 -3.87 30.23 -8.69
CA ASP A 11 -4.41 30.21 -10.06
C ASP A 11 -5.94 30.09 -10.09
N ILE A 12 -6.52 29.34 -9.17
CA ILE A 12 -7.98 29.15 -9.08
C ILE A 12 -8.72 30.40 -8.58
N ASN A 13 -8.04 31.35 -7.92
CA ASN A 13 -8.61 32.60 -7.39
C ASN A 13 -9.86 32.36 -6.52
N LEU A 14 -9.65 31.70 -5.38
CA LEU A 14 -10.71 31.23 -4.48
C LEU A 14 -11.61 32.33 -3.90
N GLU A 15 -11.13 33.59 -3.81
CA GLU A 15 -11.91 34.72 -3.26
C GLU A 15 -13.20 35.01 -4.05
N LYS A 16 -13.22 34.65 -5.33
CA LYS A 16 -14.38 34.82 -6.23
C LYS A 16 -15.27 33.58 -6.35
N SER A 17 -14.91 32.49 -5.67
CA SER A 17 -15.58 31.19 -5.85
C SER A 17 -16.28 30.75 -4.57
N ASP A 18 -17.49 30.20 -4.72
CA ASP A 18 -18.13 29.49 -3.61
C ASP A 18 -17.39 28.18 -3.37
N LEU A 19 -16.60 28.12 -2.29
CA LEU A 19 -15.78 26.96 -1.94
C LEU A 19 -16.62 25.69 -1.74
N LYS A 20 -17.88 25.80 -1.35
CA LYS A 20 -18.80 24.68 -1.18
C LYS A 20 -19.09 23.97 -2.51
N SER A 21 -19.00 24.66 -3.63
CA SER A 21 -19.20 24.11 -4.97
C SER A 21 -17.93 23.46 -5.54
N ILE A 22 -16.77 23.61 -4.89
CA ILE A 22 -15.48 23.11 -5.38
C ILE A 22 -15.19 21.71 -4.85
N CYS A 23 -14.71 20.84 -5.77
CA CYS A 23 -14.19 19.51 -5.47
C CYS A 23 -12.73 19.42 -5.92
N PHE A 24 -11.81 19.28 -4.97
CA PHE A 24 -10.40 19.03 -5.25
C PHE A 24 -10.11 17.54 -5.23
N ILE A 25 -9.47 17.03 -6.28
CA ILE A 25 -9.11 15.63 -6.44
C ILE A 25 -7.59 15.50 -6.55
N LEU A 26 -7.00 14.80 -5.60
CA LEU A 26 -5.56 14.65 -5.45
C LEU A 26 -5.10 13.18 -5.56
N PRO A 27 -3.79 12.92 -5.74
CA PRO A 27 -3.29 11.55 -5.87
C PRO A 27 -3.43 10.70 -4.61
N ASN A 28 -3.32 11.32 -3.42
CA ASN A 28 -3.32 10.62 -2.14
C ASN A 28 -3.81 11.48 -0.97
N LYS A 29 -3.99 10.86 0.20
CA LYS A 29 -4.47 11.55 1.41
C LYS A 29 -3.47 12.55 2.00
N ARG A 30 -2.15 12.37 1.80
CA ARG A 30 -1.13 13.30 2.32
C ARG A 30 -1.23 14.65 1.60
N SER A 31 -1.29 14.63 0.26
CA SER A 31 -1.48 15.85 -0.52
C SER A 31 -2.81 16.54 -0.21
N SER A 32 -3.86 15.78 0.12
CA SER A 32 -5.13 16.34 0.58
C SER A 32 -5.01 17.09 1.91
N TYR A 33 -4.19 16.58 2.82
CA TYR A 33 -3.91 17.25 4.10
C TYR A 33 -3.14 18.56 3.90
N GLU A 34 -2.09 18.54 3.07
CA GLU A 34 -1.31 19.75 2.74
C GLU A 34 -2.14 20.80 2.03
N LEU A 35 -3.02 20.40 1.11
CA LEU A 35 -3.93 21.33 0.47
C LEU A 35 -4.87 22.00 1.48
N LYS A 36 -5.43 21.24 2.46
CA LYS A 36 -6.27 21.80 3.53
C LYS A 36 -5.52 22.84 4.35
N LYS A 37 -4.26 22.56 4.69
CA LYS A 37 -3.39 23.49 5.41
C LYS A 37 -3.22 24.80 4.64
N TYR A 38 -2.85 24.73 3.36
CA TYR A 38 -2.67 25.93 2.55
C TYR A 38 -3.96 26.70 2.32
N LEU A 39 -5.10 26.03 2.21
CA LEU A 39 -6.41 26.67 2.15
C LEU A 39 -6.72 27.42 3.45
N SER A 40 -6.41 26.83 4.61
CA SER A 40 -6.62 27.49 5.90
C SER A 40 -5.70 28.71 6.10
N GLU A 41 -4.49 28.68 5.56
CA GLU A 41 -3.57 29.82 5.58
C GLU A 41 -4.01 30.97 4.66
N SER A 42 -4.72 30.66 3.57
CA SER A 42 -5.16 31.62 2.57
C SER A 42 -6.53 32.26 2.89
N THR A 43 -7.27 31.74 3.88
CA THR A 43 -8.60 32.24 4.25
C THR A 43 -8.55 32.96 5.58
N THR A 44 -9.00 34.25 5.60
CA THR A 44 -9.03 35.08 6.80
C THR A 44 -10.38 35.06 7.51
N LYS A 45 -11.43 34.58 6.85
CA LYS A 45 -12.79 34.49 7.38
C LYS A 45 -13.26 33.05 7.46
N PRO A 46 -14.15 32.68 8.37
CA PRO A 46 -14.79 31.37 8.38
C PRO A 46 -15.51 31.11 7.05
N VAL A 47 -15.16 30.02 6.40
CA VAL A 47 -15.75 29.59 5.12
C VAL A 47 -16.09 28.10 5.18
N PHE A 48 -17.08 27.67 4.40
CA PHE A 48 -17.32 26.24 4.21
C PHE A 48 -16.15 25.62 3.44
N ALA A 49 -15.58 24.54 3.99
CA ALA A 49 -14.48 23.85 3.34
C ALA A 49 -14.93 23.22 2.00
N PRO A 50 -14.11 23.29 0.96
CA PRO A 50 -14.35 22.56 -0.28
C PRO A 50 -14.26 21.05 -0.03
N LYS A 51 -14.85 20.25 -0.91
CA LYS A 51 -14.69 18.80 -0.89
C LYS A 51 -13.29 18.46 -1.38
N ILE A 52 -12.53 17.71 -0.57
CA ILE A 52 -11.16 17.31 -0.90
C ILE A 52 -11.05 15.77 -0.81
N ASN A 53 -10.88 15.13 -1.95
CA ASN A 53 -10.82 13.68 -2.07
C ASN A 53 -9.52 13.22 -2.76
N SER A 54 -9.13 11.97 -2.53
CA SER A 54 -8.20 11.29 -3.43
C SER A 54 -8.95 10.73 -4.63
N ILE A 55 -8.22 10.48 -5.74
CA ILE A 55 -8.83 9.89 -6.94
C ILE A 55 -9.48 8.53 -6.63
N ASP A 56 -8.84 7.67 -5.83
CA ASP A 56 -9.43 6.41 -5.39
C ASP A 56 -10.74 6.62 -4.59
N SER A 57 -10.79 7.64 -3.72
CA SER A 57 -12.00 7.93 -2.94
C SER A 57 -13.14 8.45 -3.81
N LEU A 58 -12.83 9.25 -4.82
CA LEU A 58 -13.81 9.72 -5.80
C LEU A 58 -14.39 8.55 -6.60
N ILE A 59 -13.55 7.64 -7.10
CA ILE A 59 -13.97 6.48 -7.88
C ILE A 59 -14.88 5.57 -7.07
N LYS A 60 -14.53 5.30 -5.80
CA LYS A 60 -15.39 4.53 -4.88
C LYS A 60 -16.74 5.22 -4.64
N GLU A 61 -16.74 6.53 -4.51
CA GLU A 61 -17.98 7.31 -4.37
C GLU A 61 -18.87 7.18 -5.61
N ILE A 62 -18.29 7.30 -6.81
CA ILE A 62 -19.03 7.17 -8.07
C ILE A 62 -19.53 5.75 -8.28
N SER A 63 -18.71 4.75 -7.96
CA SER A 63 -19.07 3.33 -8.14
C SER A 63 -20.23 2.88 -7.24
N GLY A 64 -20.37 3.49 -6.06
CA GLY A 64 -21.29 3.03 -5.03
C GLY A 64 -20.89 1.71 -4.35
N LEU A 65 -19.77 1.10 -4.75
CA LEU A 65 -19.27 -0.15 -4.19
C LEU A 65 -18.30 0.10 -3.03
N LYS A 66 -18.36 -0.74 -2.02
CA LYS A 66 -17.37 -0.79 -0.95
C LYS A 66 -16.24 -1.73 -1.36
N GLU A 67 -15.02 -1.17 -1.49
CA GLU A 67 -13.83 -1.99 -1.80
C GLU A 67 -13.52 -2.95 -0.65
N ILE A 68 -13.34 -4.22 -0.99
CA ILE A 68 -12.95 -5.28 -0.04
C ILE A 68 -11.43 -5.34 0.12
N LYS A 69 -10.99 -5.78 1.29
CA LYS A 69 -9.57 -6.01 1.56
C LYS A 69 -9.05 -7.22 0.76
N LYS A 70 -7.80 -7.14 0.33
CA LYS A 70 -7.14 -8.19 -0.46
C LYS A 70 -7.17 -9.55 0.23
N SER A 71 -6.92 -9.60 1.52
CA SER A 71 -6.93 -10.82 2.33
C SER A 71 -8.32 -11.48 2.40
N TYR A 72 -9.39 -10.70 2.46
CA TYR A 72 -10.76 -11.21 2.32
C TYR A 72 -10.96 -11.80 0.92
N LEU A 73 -10.53 -11.09 -0.10
CA LEU A 73 -10.56 -11.51 -1.50
C LEU A 73 -9.86 -12.86 -1.70
N GLU A 74 -8.64 -12.99 -1.18
CA GLU A 74 -7.88 -14.25 -1.23
C GLU A 74 -8.60 -15.41 -0.54
N ASN A 75 -9.28 -15.15 0.57
CA ASN A 75 -10.03 -16.17 1.29
C ASN A 75 -11.29 -16.60 0.53
N GLU A 76 -12.04 -15.67 -0.04
CA GLU A 76 -13.25 -15.98 -0.80
C GLU A 76 -12.91 -16.80 -2.06
N VAL A 77 -11.87 -16.42 -2.80
CA VAL A 77 -11.40 -17.20 -3.96
C VAL A 77 -11.00 -18.61 -3.54
N TYR A 78 -10.28 -18.76 -2.41
CA TYR A 78 -9.93 -20.07 -1.88
C TYR A 78 -11.16 -20.91 -1.52
N GLN A 79 -12.17 -20.30 -0.91
CA GLN A 79 -13.41 -20.98 -0.54
C GLN A 79 -14.18 -21.50 -1.78
N LEU A 80 -14.31 -20.66 -2.80
CA LEU A 80 -14.95 -21.05 -4.06
C LEU A 80 -14.17 -22.13 -4.78
N TYR A 81 -12.84 -22.01 -4.79
CA TYR A 81 -11.95 -23.02 -5.36
C TYR A 81 -12.15 -24.41 -4.71
N ASN A 82 -12.20 -24.47 -3.38
CA ASN A 82 -12.42 -25.72 -2.66
C ASN A 82 -13.84 -26.29 -2.85
N GLN A 83 -14.84 -25.43 -3.07
CA GLN A 83 -16.22 -25.88 -3.34
C GLN A 83 -16.38 -26.49 -4.73
N ALA A 84 -15.66 -25.98 -5.70
CA ALA A 84 -15.73 -26.43 -7.09
C ALA A 84 -15.24 -27.87 -7.30
N LYS A 85 -14.62 -28.52 -6.28
CA LYS A 85 -14.14 -29.93 -6.29
C LYS A 85 -13.51 -30.34 -7.63
N MET A 86 -12.61 -29.51 -8.16
CA MET A 86 -12.06 -29.71 -9.48
C MET A 86 -11.15 -30.95 -9.54
N PRO A 87 -11.29 -31.80 -10.58
CA PRO A 87 -10.46 -32.98 -10.75
C PRO A 87 -8.98 -32.58 -10.82
N GLY A 88 -8.12 -33.23 -10.03
CA GLY A 88 -6.66 -33.03 -10.04
C GLY A 88 -6.14 -31.97 -9.07
N PHE A 89 -7.01 -31.27 -8.32
CA PHE A 89 -6.59 -30.25 -7.37
C PHE A 89 -6.84 -30.69 -5.93
N GLU A 90 -5.84 -31.29 -5.33
CA GLU A 90 -5.76 -31.42 -3.89
C GLU A 90 -5.47 -30.05 -3.26
N GLU A 91 -5.87 -29.83 -2.01
CA GLU A 91 -5.60 -28.62 -1.22
C GLU A 91 -4.12 -28.20 -1.22
N ARG A 92 -3.22 -29.18 -1.45
CA ARG A 92 -1.75 -29.00 -1.59
C ARG A 92 -1.35 -28.23 -2.85
N ASN A 93 -2.21 -28.13 -3.85
CA ASN A 93 -1.90 -27.52 -5.16
C ASN A 93 -2.39 -26.08 -5.27
N TYR A 94 -3.02 -25.53 -4.23
CA TYR A 94 -3.46 -24.13 -4.22
C TYR A 94 -2.25 -23.19 -4.15
N ASP A 95 -1.87 -22.62 -5.28
CA ASP A 95 -0.76 -21.68 -5.37
C ASP A 95 -1.23 -20.25 -5.07
N THR A 96 -1.02 -19.81 -3.84
CA THR A 96 -1.38 -18.46 -3.38
C THR A 96 -0.67 -17.38 -4.20
N ALA A 97 0.55 -17.61 -4.69
CA ALA A 97 1.27 -16.62 -5.49
C ALA A 97 0.60 -16.42 -6.86
N VAL A 98 0.20 -17.50 -7.51
CA VAL A 98 -0.53 -17.45 -8.79
C VAL A 98 -1.88 -16.77 -8.60
N VAL A 99 -2.63 -17.10 -7.54
CA VAL A 99 -3.92 -16.46 -7.24
C VAL A 99 -3.74 -14.95 -7.01
N ASN A 100 -2.74 -14.55 -6.26
CA ASN A 100 -2.45 -13.14 -6.03
C ASN A 100 -2.09 -12.39 -7.31
N SER A 101 -1.29 -13.02 -8.17
CA SER A 101 -0.94 -12.47 -9.47
C SER A 101 -2.18 -12.35 -10.37
N PHE A 102 -3.04 -13.37 -10.38
CA PHE A 102 -4.30 -13.36 -11.12
C PHE A 102 -5.24 -12.23 -10.65
N LEU A 103 -5.43 -12.07 -9.35
CA LEU A 103 -6.27 -11.01 -8.78
C LEU A 103 -5.74 -9.60 -9.08
N LYS A 104 -4.41 -9.45 -9.06
CA LYS A 104 -3.73 -8.20 -9.41
C LYS A 104 -3.94 -7.87 -10.89
N ASP A 105 -3.70 -8.84 -11.78
CA ASP A 105 -3.87 -8.68 -13.22
C ASP A 105 -5.35 -8.44 -13.58
N SER A 106 -6.28 -9.17 -12.97
CA SER A 106 -7.72 -8.96 -13.16
C SER A 106 -8.13 -7.53 -12.78
N SER A 107 -7.62 -7.03 -11.65
CA SER A 107 -7.88 -5.65 -11.25
C SER A 107 -7.30 -4.62 -12.22
N GLU A 108 -6.10 -4.85 -12.78
CA GLU A 108 -5.50 -3.99 -13.80
C GLU A 108 -6.30 -4.01 -15.11
N ILE A 109 -6.76 -5.19 -15.54
CA ILE A 109 -7.60 -5.37 -16.72
C ILE A 109 -8.90 -4.55 -16.58
N GLU A 110 -9.60 -4.68 -15.46
CA GLU A 110 -10.86 -3.98 -15.19
C GLU A 110 -10.67 -2.46 -15.05
N GLN A 111 -9.57 -1.99 -14.45
CA GLN A 111 -9.24 -0.56 -14.40
C GLN A 111 -9.02 0.03 -15.80
N ASN A 112 -8.65 -0.81 -16.78
CA ASN A 112 -8.53 -0.44 -18.17
C ASN A 112 -9.78 -0.75 -19.00
N LEU A 113 -10.90 -1.10 -18.37
CA LEU A 113 -12.20 -1.38 -18.98
C LEU A 113 -12.17 -2.53 -19.99
N LEU A 114 -11.34 -3.53 -19.72
CA LEU A 114 -11.22 -4.74 -20.52
C LEU A 114 -11.94 -5.91 -19.82
N ASN A 115 -12.33 -6.91 -20.61
CA ASN A 115 -12.91 -8.13 -20.08
C ASN A 115 -11.79 -9.08 -19.60
N VAL A 116 -11.89 -9.53 -18.34
CA VAL A 116 -10.92 -10.45 -17.73
C VAL A 116 -10.92 -11.80 -18.45
N GLU A 117 -12.09 -12.31 -18.84
CA GLU A 117 -12.20 -13.61 -19.53
C GLU A 117 -11.46 -13.61 -20.87
N ASP A 118 -11.67 -12.55 -21.67
CA ASP A 118 -11.06 -12.46 -23.01
C ASP A 118 -9.53 -12.44 -22.91
N VAL A 119 -9.00 -11.62 -21.98
CA VAL A 119 -7.54 -11.49 -21.78
C VAL A 119 -6.94 -12.79 -21.23
N MET A 120 -7.62 -13.44 -20.27
CA MET A 120 -7.16 -14.70 -19.69
C MET A 120 -7.27 -15.88 -20.68
N HIS A 121 -8.31 -15.91 -21.50
CA HIS A 121 -8.44 -16.89 -22.58
C HIS A 121 -7.27 -16.78 -23.55
N GLU A 122 -6.93 -15.58 -23.98
CA GLU A 122 -5.79 -15.37 -24.86
C GLU A 122 -4.46 -15.76 -24.21
N LEU A 123 -4.27 -15.50 -22.93
CA LEU A 123 -3.11 -15.96 -22.17
C LEU A 123 -2.98 -17.48 -22.22
N ILE A 124 -4.09 -18.20 -22.04
CA ILE A 124 -4.14 -19.66 -22.07
C ILE A 124 -3.78 -20.18 -23.47
N GLU A 125 -4.34 -19.57 -24.52
CA GLU A 125 -4.06 -19.98 -25.90
C GLU A 125 -2.58 -19.71 -26.28
N LEU A 126 -2.01 -18.59 -25.89
CA LEU A 126 -0.59 -18.29 -26.12
C LEU A 126 0.32 -19.30 -25.40
N ASN A 127 -0.05 -19.73 -24.20
CA ASN A 127 0.71 -20.76 -23.49
C ASN A 127 0.63 -22.12 -24.18
N LYS A 128 -0.51 -22.48 -24.79
CA LYS A 128 -0.64 -23.71 -25.61
C LYS A 128 0.30 -23.65 -26.83
N ILE A 129 0.35 -22.51 -27.52
CA ILE A 129 1.21 -22.34 -28.70
C ILE A 129 2.69 -22.42 -28.33
N LYS A 130 3.12 -21.79 -27.24
CA LYS A 130 4.51 -21.81 -26.77
C LYS A 130 5.01 -23.21 -26.41
N HIS A 131 4.11 -24.07 -25.97
CA HIS A 131 4.41 -25.45 -25.54
C HIS A 131 3.83 -26.50 -26.50
N TRP A 132 3.59 -26.11 -27.75
CA TRP A 132 3.07 -27.03 -28.77
C TRP A 132 4.02 -28.20 -28.97
N GLY A 133 3.49 -29.41 -28.81
CA GLY A 133 4.25 -30.64 -28.93
C GLY A 133 4.94 -31.11 -27.64
N GLU A 134 4.90 -30.34 -26.57
CA GLU A 134 5.38 -30.76 -25.26
C GLU A 134 4.27 -31.47 -24.48
N ASN A 135 4.40 -32.80 -24.30
CA ASN A 135 3.54 -33.58 -23.41
C ASN A 135 4.00 -33.43 -21.95
N ASN A 136 3.94 -32.23 -21.41
CA ASN A 136 4.31 -31.95 -20.01
C ASN A 136 3.06 -31.82 -19.14
N PRO A 137 2.78 -32.80 -18.24
CA PRO A 137 1.60 -32.78 -17.37
C PRO A 137 1.50 -31.51 -16.52
N SER A 138 2.62 -30.91 -16.10
CA SER A 138 2.65 -29.69 -15.28
C SER A 138 2.14 -28.47 -16.02
N ILE A 139 2.29 -28.41 -17.35
CA ILE A 139 1.77 -27.30 -18.18
C ILE A 139 0.26 -27.40 -18.28
N ASN A 140 -0.25 -28.60 -18.53
CA ASN A 140 -1.69 -28.85 -18.62
C ASN A 140 -2.39 -28.52 -17.29
N ILE A 141 -1.80 -28.90 -16.16
CA ILE A 141 -2.32 -28.59 -14.83
C ILE A 141 -2.39 -27.07 -14.62
N LYS A 142 -1.36 -26.31 -14.99
CA LYS A 142 -1.38 -24.84 -14.86
C LYS A 142 -2.45 -24.18 -15.74
N GLN A 143 -2.67 -24.68 -16.96
CA GLN A 143 -3.70 -24.16 -17.85
C GLN A 143 -5.11 -24.43 -17.32
N GLU A 144 -5.38 -25.65 -16.85
CA GLU A 144 -6.66 -25.98 -16.20
C GLU A 144 -6.88 -25.16 -14.94
N PHE A 145 -5.83 -24.91 -14.16
CA PHE A 145 -5.92 -24.03 -13.00
C PHE A 145 -6.31 -22.58 -13.38
N LEU A 146 -5.70 -21.99 -14.42
CA LEU A 146 -6.03 -20.65 -14.88
C LEU A 146 -7.48 -20.55 -15.42
N LYS A 147 -7.94 -21.56 -16.17
CA LYS A 147 -9.36 -21.64 -16.61
C LYS A 147 -10.30 -21.64 -15.41
N SER A 148 -9.99 -22.47 -14.43
CA SER A 148 -10.76 -22.60 -13.19
C SER A 148 -10.81 -21.30 -12.40
N LEU A 149 -9.68 -20.61 -12.27
CA LEU A 149 -9.61 -19.30 -11.63
C LEU A 149 -10.49 -18.27 -12.35
N THR A 150 -10.50 -18.29 -13.68
CA THR A 150 -11.31 -17.35 -14.46
C THR A 150 -12.81 -17.58 -14.22
N SER A 151 -13.25 -18.85 -14.22
CA SER A 151 -14.64 -19.21 -13.92
C SER A 151 -15.05 -18.84 -12.48
N ILE A 152 -14.21 -19.18 -11.50
CA ILE A 152 -14.41 -18.83 -10.09
C ILE A 152 -14.48 -17.31 -9.91
N TYR A 153 -13.69 -16.54 -10.65
CA TYR A 153 -13.70 -15.09 -10.57
C TYR A 153 -15.01 -14.46 -11.02
N GLN A 154 -15.66 -15.03 -12.03
CA GLN A 154 -16.99 -14.58 -12.48
C GLN A 154 -18.06 -14.81 -11.41
N GLU A 155 -18.11 -16.03 -10.84
CA GLU A 155 -19.00 -16.33 -9.73
C GLU A 155 -18.76 -15.42 -8.53
N PHE A 156 -17.49 -15.18 -8.23
CA PHE A 156 -17.07 -14.27 -7.17
C PHE A 156 -17.52 -12.83 -7.42
N LYS A 157 -17.36 -12.29 -8.63
CA LYS A 157 -17.86 -10.95 -9.01
C LYS A 157 -19.37 -10.82 -8.81
N GLN A 158 -20.14 -11.80 -9.25
CA GLN A 158 -21.58 -11.79 -9.07
C GLN A 158 -21.97 -11.76 -7.58
N LYS A 159 -21.31 -12.60 -6.77
CA LYS A 159 -21.49 -12.63 -5.31
C LYS A 159 -21.17 -11.28 -4.65
N LEU A 160 -20.09 -10.64 -5.02
CA LEU A 160 -19.71 -9.32 -4.49
C LEU A 160 -20.72 -8.24 -4.87
N ASN A 161 -21.12 -8.19 -6.14
CA ASN A 161 -22.07 -7.19 -6.62
C ASN A 161 -23.41 -7.27 -5.86
N THR A 162 -23.92 -8.47 -5.57
CA THR A 162 -25.16 -8.64 -4.78
C THR A 162 -25.03 -8.11 -3.35
N GLN A 163 -23.81 -7.99 -2.84
CA GLN A 163 -23.51 -7.48 -1.50
C GLN A 163 -23.11 -5.99 -1.48
N GLY A 164 -23.09 -5.31 -2.62
CA GLY A 164 -22.58 -3.94 -2.73
C GLY A 164 -21.07 -3.83 -2.47
N LEU A 165 -20.34 -4.93 -2.66
CA LEU A 165 -18.90 -5.03 -2.50
C LEU A 165 -18.21 -5.13 -3.86
N GLY A 166 -16.93 -4.75 -3.92
CA GLY A 166 -16.14 -4.89 -5.13
C GLY A 166 -14.64 -4.96 -4.90
N THR A 167 -13.93 -5.52 -5.87
CA THR A 167 -12.48 -5.36 -5.97
C THR A 167 -12.15 -3.93 -6.39
N LYS A 168 -10.88 -3.54 -6.30
CA LYS A 168 -10.46 -2.23 -6.83
C LYS A 168 -10.83 -2.08 -8.32
N GLY A 169 -10.58 -3.10 -9.14
CA GLY A 169 -10.92 -3.09 -10.57
C GLY A 169 -12.41 -2.93 -10.82
N MET A 170 -13.25 -3.70 -10.09
CA MET A 170 -14.70 -3.57 -10.16
C MET A 170 -15.19 -2.16 -9.80
N CYS A 171 -14.64 -1.54 -8.75
CA CYS A 171 -14.97 -0.15 -8.41
C CYS A 171 -14.67 0.82 -9.56
N TYR A 172 -13.55 0.61 -10.26
CA TYR A 172 -13.15 1.46 -11.37
C TYR A 172 -14.04 1.29 -12.62
N SER A 173 -14.37 0.06 -12.98
CA SER A 173 -15.28 -0.21 -14.10
C SER A 173 -16.71 0.25 -13.81
N GLU A 174 -17.22 -0.02 -12.60
CA GLU A 174 -18.55 0.40 -12.19
C GLU A 174 -18.68 1.93 -12.08
N ALA A 175 -17.61 2.61 -11.67
CA ALA A 175 -17.60 4.07 -11.65
C ALA A 175 -17.80 4.69 -13.05
N VAL A 176 -17.31 4.04 -14.10
CA VAL A 176 -17.55 4.50 -15.48
C VAL A 176 -19.00 4.27 -15.90
N VAL A 177 -19.60 3.15 -15.49
CA VAL A 177 -21.03 2.85 -15.74
C VAL A 177 -21.92 3.90 -15.06
N ASN A 178 -21.63 4.24 -13.81
CA ASN A 178 -22.43 5.18 -13.01
C ASN A 178 -22.11 6.66 -13.27
N LEU A 179 -21.14 6.96 -14.13
CA LEU A 179 -20.60 8.30 -14.31
C LEU A 179 -21.65 9.32 -14.77
N GLU A 180 -22.52 8.96 -15.71
CA GLU A 180 -23.58 9.85 -16.19
C GLU A 180 -24.60 10.23 -15.10
N HIS A 181 -24.95 9.27 -14.24
CA HIS A 181 -25.81 9.55 -13.10
C HIS A 181 -25.12 10.49 -12.10
N TYR A 182 -23.83 10.25 -11.82
CA TYR A 182 -23.04 11.09 -10.93
C TYR A 182 -22.89 12.52 -11.47
N LYS A 183 -22.68 12.70 -12.78
CA LYS A 183 -22.62 14.00 -13.44
C LYS A 183 -23.92 14.79 -13.24
N LYS A 184 -25.06 14.16 -13.50
CA LYS A 184 -26.38 14.79 -13.33
C LYS A 184 -26.64 15.24 -11.89
N ALA A 185 -26.19 14.48 -10.91
CA ALA A 185 -26.33 14.83 -9.49
C ALA A 185 -25.35 15.94 -9.02
N ASN A 186 -24.31 16.25 -9.79
CA ASN A 186 -23.24 17.19 -9.40
C ASN A 186 -23.04 18.33 -10.40
N THR A 187 -24.06 18.74 -11.14
CA THR A 187 -23.99 19.82 -12.16
C THR A 187 -23.54 21.16 -11.60
N ASN A 188 -23.75 21.42 -10.31
CA ASN A 188 -23.33 22.63 -9.61
C ASN A 188 -21.91 22.57 -9.07
N LYS A 189 -21.17 21.45 -9.25
CA LYS A 189 -19.81 21.27 -8.74
C LYS A 189 -18.78 21.60 -9.81
N ARG A 190 -17.61 22.11 -9.36
CA ARG A 190 -16.41 22.29 -10.19
C ARG A 190 -15.34 21.32 -9.71
N PHE A 191 -14.81 20.52 -10.61
CA PHE A 191 -13.81 19.51 -10.30
C PHE A 191 -12.42 19.99 -10.71
N PHE A 192 -11.49 20.01 -9.76
CA PHE A 192 -10.10 20.33 -9.99
C PHE A 192 -9.23 19.11 -9.69
N PHE A 193 -8.61 18.57 -10.72
CA PHE A 193 -7.68 17.44 -10.60
C PHE A 193 -6.25 17.98 -10.49
N ILE A 194 -5.51 17.55 -9.45
CA ILE A 194 -4.23 18.18 -9.10
C ILE A 194 -3.14 17.13 -8.92
N GLY A 195 -2.03 17.26 -9.66
CA GLY A 195 -0.81 16.48 -9.46
C GLY A 195 -0.91 14.99 -9.80
N LEU A 196 -1.84 14.60 -10.68
CA LEU A 196 -1.92 13.25 -11.23
C LEU A 196 -0.81 13.01 -12.28
N ASN A 197 -0.59 11.75 -12.68
CA ASN A 197 0.39 11.41 -13.72
C ASN A 197 -0.11 10.30 -14.64
N ALA A 198 0.31 9.06 -14.44
CA ALA A 198 -0.17 7.92 -15.20
C ALA A 198 -1.59 7.55 -14.76
N LEU A 199 -2.49 7.49 -15.70
CA LEU A 199 -3.91 7.21 -15.47
C LEU A 199 -4.30 5.88 -16.11
N SER A 200 -5.14 5.11 -15.44
CA SER A 200 -5.87 4.00 -16.05
C SER A 200 -6.90 4.52 -17.04
N LYS A 201 -7.45 3.65 -17.87
CA LYS A 201 -8.48 4.05 -18.83
C LYS A 201 -9.75 4.57 -18.18
N ALA A 202 -10.16 3.95 -17.05
CA ALA A 202 -11.30 4.41 -16.27
C ALA A 202 -11.07 5.82 -15.70
N GLU A 203 -9.88 6.06 -15.08
CA GLU A 203 -9.52 7.39 -14.57
C GLU A 203 -9.51 8.44 -15.70
N GLU A 204 -8.95 8.12 -16.86
CA GLU A 204 -8.90 9.05 -18.01
C GLU A 204 -10.30 9.46 -18.44
N ILE A 205 -11.26 8.52 -18.51
CA ILE A 205 -12.64 8.82 -18.89
C ILE A 205 -13.32 9.67 -17.82
N ILE A 206 -13.24 9.26 -16.56
CA ILE A 206 -13.88 9.98 -15.44
C ILE A 206 -13.37 11.41 -15.35
N ILE A 207 -12.04 11.61 -15.46
CA ILE A 207 -11.45 12.96 -15.40
C ILE A 207 -11.95 13.82 -16.55
N LYS A 208 -11.90 13.33 -17.79
CA LYS A 208 -12.33 14.09 -18.95
C LYS A 208 -13.79 14.54 -18.86
N GLU A 209 -14.65 13.66 -18.41
CA GLU A 209 -16.07 13.97 -18.27
C GLU A 209 -16.35 14.97 -17.12
N LEU A 210 -15.63 14.85 -16.00
CA LEU A 210 -15.85 15.73 -14.85
C LEU A 210 -15.22 17.12 -14.99
N ILE A 211 -14.12 17.28 -15.72
CA ILE A 211 -13.55 18.63 -15.99
C ILE A 211 -14.43 19.47 -16.90
N GLU A 212 -15.30 18.85 -17.70
CA GLU A 212 -16.24 19.57 -18.56
C GLU A 212 -17.43 20.14 -17.79
N ILE A 213 -17.70 19.63 -16.58
CA ILE A 213 -18.76 20.14 -15.72
C ILE A 213 -18.33 21.51 -15.15
N ASN A 214 -19.14 22.53 -15.36
CA ASN A 214 -19.00 23.84 -14.72
C ASN A 214 -17.58 24.43 -14.80
N SER A 215 -16.87 24.22 -15.92
CA SER A 215 -15.49 24.69 -16.14
C SER A 215 -14.50 24.21 -15.09
N GLY A 216 -14.48 22.92 -14.83
CA GLY A 216 -13.41 22.24 -14.08
C GLY A 216 -12.05 22.34 -14.78
N ASP A 217 -10.99 21.90 -14.12
CA ASP A 217 -9.64 21.97 -14.68
C ASP A 217 -8.74 20.86 -14.16
N ILE A 218 -7.59 20.70 -14.81
CA ILE A 218 -6.55 19.77 -14.38
C ILE A 218 -5.18 20.46 -14.33
N PHE A 219 -4.48 20.29 -13.21
CA PHE A 219 -3.17 20.87 -12.94
C PHE A 219 -2.11 19.78 -12.86
N TRP A 220 -1.24 19.74 -13.86
CA TRP A 220 -0.12 18.81 -13.92
C TRP A 220 1.09 19.39 -13.19
N ASP A 221 1.68 18.61 -12.31
CA ASP A 221 2.90 18.99 -11.62
C ASP A 221 4.13 18.63 -12.47
N ILE A 222 4.34 19.40 -13.52
CA ILE A 222 5.43 19.19 -14.47
C ILE A 222 6.15 20.50 -14.79
N ASP A 223 7.46 20.42 -14.98
CA ASP A 223 8.31 21.52 -15.39
C ASP A 223 8.39 21.63 -16.92
N SER A 224 8.47 22.86 -17.42
CA SER A 224 8.53 23.12 -18.86
C SER A 224 9.79 22.55 -19.52
N ALA A 225 10.94 22.53 -18.86
CA ALA A 225 12.16 21.95 -19.37
C ALA A 225 12.02 20.44 -19.58
N SER A 226 11.50 19.72 -18.59
CA SER A 226 11.22 18.28 -18.70
C SER A 226 10.20 17.96 -19.79
N PHE A 227 9.19 18.79 -19.93
CA PHE A 227 8.13 18.56 -20.90
C PHE A 227 8.57 18.79 -22.35
N LYS A 228 9.36 19.84 -22.61
CA LYS A 228 9.87 20.16 -23.96
C LYS A 228 10.85 19.10 -24.48
N ASN A 229 11.54 18.42 -23.60
CA ASN A 229 12.43 17.33 -23.97
C ASN A 229 11.63 16.05 -24.28
N ASN A 230 11.51 15.72 -25.57
CA ASN A 230 10.75 14.55 -26.03
C ASN A 230 11.29 13.21 -25.53
N ASN A 231 12.57 13.15 -25.19
CA ASN A 231 13.23 11.95 -24.67
C ASN A 231 13.09 11.81 -23.14
N HIS A 232 12.57 12.83 -22.46
CA HIS A 232 12.38 12.79 -21.02
C HIS A 232 11.26 11.82 -20.62
N SER A 233 11.62 10.68 -20.02
CA SER A 233 10.71 9.57 -19.70
C SER A 233 9.59 9.98 -18.73
N GLY A 234 9.90 10.76 -17.71
CA GLY A 234 8.93 11.21 -16.71
C GLY A 234 7.78 12.06 -17.25
N SER A 235 7.99 12.76 -18.38
CA SER A 235 6.94 13.59 -19.00
C SER A 235 6.05 12.85 -20.00
N PHE A 236 6.31 11.58 -20.25
CA PHE A 236 5.68 10.80 -21.32
C PHE A 236 4.15 10.80 -21.24
N HIS A 237 3.58 10.47 -20.09
CA HIS A 237 2.12 10.37 -19.96
C HIS A 237 1.44 11.72 -20.13
N ILE A 238 1.98 12.78 -19.55
CA ILE A 238 1.38 14.12 -19.64
C ILE A 238 1.48 14.67 -21.07
N ARG A 239 2.59 14.42 -21.80
CA ARG A 239 2.68 14.74 -23.25
C ARG A 239 1.62 14.01 -24.07
N LYS A 240 1.38 12.70 -23.75
CA LYS A 240 0.34 11.89 -24.40
C LYS A 240 -1.05 12.49 -24.18
N TYR A 241 -1.39 12.89 -22.95
CA TYR A 241 -2.69 13.50 -22.64
C TYR A 241 -2.86 14.85 -23.32
N ARG A 242 -1.85 15.73 -23.25
CA ARG A 242 -1.91 17.02 -23.94
C ARG A 242 -2.17 16.87 -25.45
N LYS A 243 -1.58 15.85 -26.08
CA LYS A 243 -1.77 15.59 -27.50
C LYS A 243 -3.14 14.99 -27.83
N LYS A 244 -3.68 14.14 -26.95
CA LYS A 244 -4.86 13.31 -27.25
C LYS A 244 -6.17 13.87 -26.72
N TRP A 245 -6.15 14.72 -25.68
CA TRP A 245 -7.39 15.18 -25.06
C TRP A 245 -7.97 16.40 -25.79
N ASN A 246 -9.24 16.29 -26.22
CA ASN A 246 -9.97 17.40 -26.84
C ASN A 246 -10.07 18.62 -25.92
N PHE A 247 -9.98 18.44 -24.61
CA PHE A 247 -9.90 19.53 -23.63
C PHE A 247 -8.83 20.55 -24.01
N TYR A 248 -7.65 20.12 -24.47
CA TYR A 248 -6.55 21.02 -24.84
C TYR A 248 -6.66 21.65 -26.22
N SER A 249 -7.64 21.27 -27.01
CA SER A 249 -7.96 22.01 -28.24
C SER A 249 -8.65 23.35 -27.95
N LYS A 250 -9.38 23.40 -26.82
CA LYS A 250 -10.15 24.56 -26.36
C LYS A 250 -9.48 25.33 -25.23
N ASN A 251 -8.66 24.65 -24.43
CA ASN A 251 -8.04 25.19 -23.22
C ASN A 251 -6.52 25.21 -23.32
N LYS A 252 -5.89 26.29 -22.86
CA LYS A 252 -4.44 26.38 -22.80
C LYS A 252 -3.89 25.45 -21.72
N PHE A 253 -2.79 24.78 -22.01
CA PHE A 253 -2.05 24.01 -21.01
C PHE A 253 -1.43 24.96 -19.97
N LYS A 254 -1.77 24.76 -18.69
CA LYS A 254 -1.30 25.63 -17.63
C LYS A 254 0.06 25.19 -17.12
N TRP A 255 1.04 26.08 -17.25
CA TRP A 255 2.39 25.94 -16.75
C TRP A 255 2.52 26.62 -15.41
N LEU A 256 2.51 25.86 -14.32
CA LEU A 256 2.68 26.40 -12.98
C LEU A 256 4.12 26.33 -12.48
N ASN A 257 4.95 25.49 -13.11
CA ASN A 257 6.29 25.18 -12.66
C ASN A 257 7.32 25.48 -13.75
N ASN A 258 8.38 26.14 -13.34
CA ASN A 258 9.57 26.39 -14.12
C ASN A 258 10.78 26.52 -13.21
N ASP A 259 10.85 25.60 -12.23
CA ASP A 259 11.80 25.68 -11.10
C ASP A 259 12.99 24.72 -11.27
N PHE A 260 13.02 23.91 -12.35
CA PHE A 260 14.05 22.89 -12.56
C PHE A 260 15.43 23.52 -12.73
N ASP A 261 15.52 24.62 -13.44
CA ASP A 261 16.77 25.34 -13.72
C ASP A 261 17.23 26.24 -12.55
N SER A 262 16.51 26.24 -11.41
CA SER A 262 16.97 26.97 -10.22
C SER A 262 18.24 26.34 -9.64
N GLU A 263 19.08 27.16 -8.99
CA GLU A 263 20.31 26.69 -8.33
C GLU A 263 20.01 25.61 -7.28
N LYS A 264 20.79 24.52 -7.30
CA LYS A 264 20.63 23.36 -6.43
C LYS A 264 21.97 22.88 -5.89
N ASN A 265 21.96 22.50 -4.63
CA ASN A 265 23.09 21.82 -3.99
C ASN A 265 22.85 20.31 -4.09
N ILE A 266 23.60 19.63 -4.97
CA ILE A 266 23.45 18.19 -5.17
C ILE A 266 24.67 17.50 -4.60
N SER A 267 24.48 16.55 -3.68
CA SER A 267 25.52 15.71 -3.10
C SER A 267 25.24 14.24 -3.41
N ILE A 268 26.20 13.57 -4.02
CA ILE A 268 26.16 12.13 -4.26
C ILE A 268 27.06 11.46 -3.22
N ILE A 269 26.53 10.50 -2.46
CA ILE A 269 27.19 9.87 -1.33
C ILE A 269 27.22 8.36 -1.53
N GLU A 270 28.39 7.81 -1.68
CA GLU A 270 28.57 6.36 -1.67
C GLU A 270 28.56 5.83 -0.24
N ALA A 271 27.66 4.89 0.04
CA ALA A 271 27.51 4.28 1.37
C ALA A 271 27.44 2.75 1.27
N GLN A 272 28.23 2.07 2.09
CA GLN A 272 28.33 0.62 2.05
C GLN A 272 27.18 -0.03 2.83
N GLY A 273 26.29 -0.72 2.11
CA GLY A 273 25.18 -1.50 2.67
C GLY A 273 24.14 -0.66 3.42
N ASN A 274 23.15 -1.32 3.98
CA ASN A 274 22.00 -0.66 4.63
C ASN A 274 22.39 0.13 5.90
N VAL A 275 23.33 -0.40 6.69
CA VAL A 275 23.79 0.27 7.92
C VAL A 275 24.60 1.52 7.59
N GLY A 276 25.45 1.47 6.55
CA GLY A 276 26.19 2.61 6.06
C GLY A 276 25.25 3.73 5.59
N GLN A 277 24.26 3.41 4.78
CA GLN A 277 23.24 4.37 4.33
C GLN A 277 22.47 4.98 5.52
N ALA A 278 22.02 4.16 6.47
CA ALA A 278 21.29 4.63 7.65
C ALA A 278 22.12 5.61 8.48
N ARG A 279 23.42 5.33 8.65
CA ARG A 279 24.37 6.20 9.34
C ARG A 279 24.55 7.54 8.62
N GLU A 280 24.68 7.53 7.29
CA GLU A 280 24.82 8.76 6.50
C GLU A 280 23.53 9.60 6.54
N VAL A 281 22.36 9.00 6.45
CA VAL A 281 21.08 9.72 6.67
C VAL A 281 21.07 10.38 8.05
N GLY A 282 21.47 9.67 9.11
CA GLY A 282 21.58 10.23 10.46
C GLY A 282 22.56 11.39 10.52
N ARG A 283 23.73 11.30 9.84
CA ARG A 283 24.74 12.36 9.75
C ARG A 283 24.21 13.60 9.03
N ILE A 284 23.49 13.42 7.92
CA ILE A 284 22.87 14.54 7.18
C ILE A 284 21.82 15.22 8.06
N LEU A 285 20.95 14.45 8.71
CA LEU A 285 19.91 14.98 9.58
C LEU A 285 20.44 15.58 10.88
N SER A 286 21.68 15.30 11.30
CA SER A 286 22.28 15.93 12.48
C SER A 286 22.64 17.41 12.28
N LYS A 287 22.73 17.86 11.03
CA LYS A 287 23.09 19.22 10.65
C LYS A 287 21.84 20.10 10.50
N PRO A 288 21.68 21.17 11.31
CA PRO A 288 20.51 22.06 11.25
C PRO A 288 20.23 22.67 9.88
N GLU A 289 21.28 22.96 9.12
CA GLU A 289 21.21 23.51 7.76
C GLU A 289 20.48 22.60 6.76
N ASN A 290 20.45 21.28 7.01
CA ASN A 290 19.86 20.29 6.12
C ASN A 290 18.35 20.06 6.34
N TYR A 291 17.80 20.56 7.44
CA TYR A 291 16.36 20.50 7.66
C TYR A 291 15.76 21.91 7.81
N GLY A 292 15.87 22.68 6.76
CA GLY A 292 15.42 24.06 6.70
C GLY A 292 14.00 24.31 7.19
N THR A 293 13.55 25.54 7.12
CA THR A 293 12.24 26.00 7.63
C THR A 293 11.05 25.30 6.99
N VAL A 294 11.25 24.65 5.86
CA VAL A 294 10.21 24.20 4.94
C VAL A 294 10.02 22.66 4.93
N GLY A 295 10.90 21.94 5.58
CA GLY A 295 10.80 20.50 5.72
C GLY A 295 11.72 19.69 4.81
N THR A 296 12.02 18.48 5.28
CA THR A 296 12.90 17.51 4.66
C THR A 296 12.15 16.23 4.33
N ALA A 297 12.32 15.72 3.11
CA ALA A 297 11.90 14.36 2.77
C ALA A 297 13.08 13.40 2.82
N VAL A 298 12.92 12.27 3.51
CA VAL A 298 13.79 11.11 3.39
C VAL A 298 13.03 10.07 2.57
N VAL A 299 13.43 9.90 1.32
CA VAL A 299 12.78 9.01 0.37
C VAL A 299 13.46 7.65 0.40
N LEU A 300 12.74 6.66 0.86
CA LEU A 300 13.23 5.29 0.98
C LEU A 300 13.08 4.55 -0.35
N GLY A 301 14.19 4.20 -1.00
CA GLY A 301 14.20 3.29 -2.14
C GLY A 301 13.90 1.85 -1.69
N ASP A 302 14.43 1.48 -0.53
CA ASP A 302 14.10 0.25 0.19
C ASP A 302 13.49 0.60 1.55
N GLU A 303 12.24 0.23 1.78
CA GLU A 303 11.52 0.48 3.04
C GLU A 303 12.17 -0.22 4.25
N ASN A 304 12.96 -1.28 4.02
CA ASN A 304 13.70 -1.99 5.07
C ASN A 304 14.75 -1.12 5.75
N LEU A 305 15.15 -0.01 5.12
CA LEU A 305 16.07 0.97 5.72
C LEU A 305 15.46 1.76 6.87
N MET A 306 14.13 1.79 7.01
CA MET A 306 13.49 2.59 8.05
C MET A 306 13.95 2.20 9.46
N SER A 307 13.99 0.90 9.76
CA SER A 307 14.40 0.41 11.09
C SER A 307 15.86 0.75 11.42
N PRO A 308 16.87 0.49 10.55
CA PRO A 308 18.24 0.97 10.74
C PRO A 308 18.33 2.49 10.91
N ILE A 309 17.63 3.28 10.09
CA ILE A 309 17.68 4.75 10.17
C ILE A 309 17.21 5.26 11.54
N LEU A 310 16.15 4.67 12.09
CA LEU A 310 15.64 5.04 13.42
C LEU A 310 16.67 4.79 14.55
N GLN A 311 17.60 3.85 14.37
CA GLN A 311 18.70 3.61 15.33
C GLN A 311 19.78 4.70 15.28
N TYR A 312 20.03 5.26 14.09
CA TYR A 312 20.99 6.33 13.88
C TYR A 312 20.34 7.73 13.87
N PHE A 313 19.05 7.80 14.22
CA PHE A 313 18.35 9.08 14.25
C PHE A 313 18.96 10.03 15.28
N PRO A 314 19.22 11.30 14.92
CA PRO A 314 19.89 12.25 15.80
C PRO A 314 19.12 12.48 17.11
N LYS A 315 19.82 12.39 18.25
CA LYS A 315 19.20 12.53 19.60
C LYS A 315 18.69 13.96 19.87
N ASN A 316 19.24 14.95 19.19
CA ASN A 316 18.84 16.36 19.30
C ASN A 316 17.55 16.69 18.53
N LEU A 317 17.05 15.77 17.70
CA LEU A 317 15.80 15.94 16.99
C LEU A 317 14.65 15.30 17.76
N ASN A 318 13.60 16.08 17.97
CA ASN A 318 12.40 15.55 18.59
C ASN A 318 11.67 14.58 17.64
N LYS A 319 11.48 13.35 18.06
CA LYS A 319 10.73 12.34 17.30
C LYS A 319 9.30 12.76 17.00
N ASP A 320 8.70 13.62 17.83
CA ASP A 320 7.34 14.15 17.63
C ASP A 320 7.24 15.08 16.39
N SER A 321 8.37 15.53 15.84
CA SER A 321 8.42 16.32 14.61
C SER A 321 8.66 15.50 13.35
N VAL A 322 8.59 14.16 13.45
CA VAL A 322 8.91 13.24 12.35
C VAL A 322 7.69 12.45 11.93
N SER A 323 7.40 12.43 10.63
CA SER A 323 6.36 11.57 10.06
C SER A 323 6.99 10.34 9.40
N PHE A 324 6.56 9.15 9.79
CA PHE A 324 7.00 7.91 9.16
C PHE A 324 5.93 6.82 9.24
N SER A 325 6.10 5.79 8.40
CA SER A 325 5.29 4.58 8.42
C SER A 325 6.21 3.37 8.48
N VAL A 326 5.96 2.45 9.40
CA VAL A 326 6.71 1.19 9.51
C VAL A 326 5.77 0.03 9.23
N PRO A 327 6.09 -0.81 8.22
CA PRO A 327 5.32 -2.03 7.99
C PRO A 327 5.45 -2.99 9.17
N VAL A 328 4.33 -3.53 9.65
CA VAL A 328 4.30 -4.53 10.74
C VAL A 328 5.01 -5.82 10.33
N LYS A 329 5.09 -6.11 9.04
CA LYS A 329 5.80 -7.29 8.50
C LYS A 329 7.25 -7.45 8.98
N GLU A 330 7.87 -6.40 9.52
CA GLU A 330 9.27 -6.39 9.99
C GLU A 330 9.39 -6.24 11.50
N SER A 331 8.28 -6.26 12.20
CA SER A 331 8.24 -6.03 13.64
C SER A 331 8.53 -7.29 14.46
N GLY A 332 8.89 -7.05 15.74
CA GLY A 332 8.98 -8.10 16.73
C GLY A 332 7.64 -8.80 17.00
N ILE A 333 6.52 -8.09 16.84
CA ILE A 333 5.15 -8.61 17.04
C ILE A 333 4.79 -9.60 15.94
N LYS A 334 5.06 -9.28 14.66
CA LYS A 334 4.87 -10.24 13.57
C LYS A 334 5.69 -11.52 13.79
N ASN A 335 6.97 -11.37 14.19
CA ASN A 335 7.82 -12.52 14.46
C ASN A 335 7.30 -13.37 15.63
N LEU A 336 6.74 -12.74 16.66
CA LEU A 336 6.06 -13.42 17.74
C LEU A 336 4.86 -14.22 17.27
N ILE A 337 3.94 -13.59 16.52
CA ILE A 337 2.73 -14.23 16.01
C ILE A 337 3.08 -15.38 15.06
N SER A 338 3.99 -15.16 14.12
CA SER A 338 4.42 -16.23 13.19
C SER A 338 5.03 -17.41 13.95
N SER A 339 5.88 -17.15 14.95
CA SER A 339 6.48 -18.22 15.76
C SER A 339 5.46 -18.97 16.62
N LEU A 340 4.42 -18.27 17.13
CA LEU A 340 3.31 -18.91 17.84
C LEU A 340 2.51 -19.81 16.90
N LEU A 341 2.19 -19.35 15.72
CA LEU A 341 1.48 -20.13 14.70
C LEU A 341 2.30 -21.35 14.27
N ASP A 342 3.61 -21.20 14.03
CA ASP A 342 4.51 -22.30 13.71
C ASP A 342 4.51 -23.36 14.80
N LEU A 343 4.65 -22.93 16.06
CA LEU A 343 4.65 -23.83 17.22
C LEU A 343 3.35 -24.65 17.33
N LYS A 344 2.21 -24.06 16.96
CA LYS A 344 0.89 -24.66 17.16
C LYS A 344 0.37 -25.43 15.95
N THR A 345 0.87 -25.14 14.75
CA THR A 345 0.46 -25.82 13.51
C THR A 345 1.36 -26.99 13.12
N GLU A 346 2.62 -27.01 13.58
CA GLU A 346 3.55 -28.10 13.28
C GLU A 346 3.38 -29.30 14.23
N LYS A 347 3.56 -30.50 13.72
CA LYS A 347 3.61 -31.72 14.55
C LYS A 347 4.77 -31.59 15.53
N ARG A 348 4.50 -31.78 16.82
CA ARG A 348 5.48 -31.64 17.90
C ARG A 348 6.72 -32.53 17.67
N ASN A 349 7.84 -31.90 17.33
CA ASN A 349 9.17 -32.49 17.27
C ASN A 349 10.09 -31.81 18.29
N PHE A 350 11.30 -32.35 18.48
CA PHE A 350 12.34 -31.83 19.41
C PHE A 350 12.61 -30.31 19.26
N ASN A 351 12.35 -29.75 18.07
CA ASN A 351 12.46 -28.32 17.76
C ASN A 351 11.45 -27.44 18.53
N SER A 352 10.40 -28.01 19.11
CA SER A 352 9.36 -27.25 19.83
C SER A 352 9.90 -26.54 21.06
N ILE A 353 10.86 -27.14 21.79
CA ILE A 353 11.44 -26.53 23.01
C ILE A 353 12.30 -25.30 22.63
N THR A 354 13.09 -25.43 21.56
CA THR A 354 13.90 -24.32 21.05
C THR A 354 13.01 -23.15 20.59
N LEU A 355 11.90 -23.47 19.93
CA LEU A 355 10.95 -22.47 19.46
C LEU A 355 10.19 -21.81 20.63
N ILE A 356 9.78 -22.59 21.64
CA ILE A 356 9.18 -22.04 22.88
C ILE A 356 10.16 -21.08 23.58
N ASN A 357 11.43 -21.48 23.70
CA ASN A 357 12.46 -20.61 24.27
C ASN A 357 12.66 -19.32 23.46
N LYS A 358 12.67 -19.42 22.14
CA LYS A 358 12.76 -18.27 21.24
C LYS A 358 11.57 -17.32 21.43
N ILE A 359 10.35 -17.86 21.55
CA ILE A 359 9.12 -17.10 21.76
C ILE A 359 9.17 -16.37 23.10
N LEU A 360 9.44 -17.08 24.20
CA LEU A 360 9.47 -16.53 25.56
C LEU A 360 10.59 -15.50 25.74
N ASN A 361 11.70 -15.64 25.03
CA ASN A 361 12.81 -14.68 25.01
C ASN A 361 12.64 -13.56 23.98
N SER A 362 11.52 -13.51 23.24
CA SER A 362 11.25 -12.36 22.37
C SER A 362 11.22 -11.05 23.17
N ASN A 363 11.72 -9.97 22.61
CA ASN A 363 11.81 -8.68 23.31
C ASN A 363 10.46 -8.24 23.93
N VAL A 364 9.36 -8.48 23.23
CA VAL A 364 8.01 -8.12 23.65
C VAL A 364 7.61 -8.90 24.90
N LEU A 365 7.71 -10.24 24.88
CA LEU A 365 7.35 -11.09 26.03
C LEU A 365 8.34 -10.94 27.20
N LYS A 366 9.62 -10.78 26.91
CA LYS A 366 10.63 -10.58 27.94
C LYS A 366 10.42 -9.27 28.73
N LYS A 367 10.05 -8.19 28.07
CA LYS A 367 9.66 -6.94 28.73
C LYS A 367 8.42 -7.12 29.62
N THR A 368 7.45 -7.92 29.17
CA THR A 368 6.17 -8.14 29.87
C THR A 368 6.32 -9.06 31.04
N PHE A 369 6.95 -10.22 30.88
CA PHE A 369 7.14 -11.19 31.95
C PHE A 369 8.23 -10.78 32.97
N GLY A 370 9.24 -10.01 32.54
CA GLY A 370 10.38 -9.66 33.37
C GLY A 370 11.06 -10.91 33.97
N ASN A 371 11.37 -10.87 35.28
CA ASN A 371 11.97 -12.00 36.00
C ASN A 371 11.00 -13.17 36.27
N LYS A 372 9.72 -13.02 35.89
CA LYS A 372 8.67 -14.05 36.01
C LYS A 372 8.50 -14.88 34.75
N ALA A 373 9.39 -14.72 33.78
CA ALA A 373 9.35 -15.53 32.57
C ALA A 373 9.43 -17.02 32.88
N PRO A 374 8.49 -17.86 32.44
CA PRO A 374 8.55 -19.28 32.67
C PRO A 374 9.79 -19.89 32.02
N GLU A 375 10.52 -20.75 32.74
CA GLU A 375 11.65 -21.50 32.18
C GLU A 375 11.17 -22.87 31.69
N PRO A 376 10.90 -23.06 30.40
CA PRO A 376 10.35 -24.33 29.88
C PRO A 376 11.31 -25.51 29.96
N THR A 377 12.58 -25.27 30.26
CA THR A 377 13.62 -26.30 30.41
C THR A 377 13.61 -27.01 31.76
N LYS A 378 12.92 -26.47 32.78
CA LYS A 378 12.83 -27.18 34.08
C LYS A 378 11.84 -28.35 33.95
N ARG A 379 12.29 -29.58 34.22
CA ARG A 379 11.46 -30.80 34.26
C ARG A 379 10.21 -30.62 35.15
N SER A 380 10.24 -29.73 36.12
CA SER A 380 9.11 -29.34 36.99
C SER A 380 7.97 -28.66 36.21
N PHE A 381 8.27 -27.98 35.12
CA PHE A 381 7.27 -27.30 34.27
C PHE A 381 6.41 -28.28 33.48
N LEU A 382 7.00 -29.44 33.12
CA LEU A 382 6.36 -30.49 32.32
C LEU A 382 5.59 -31.53 33.14
N LYS A 383 5.81 -31.60 34.48
CA LYS A 383 5.33 -32.70 35.33
C LYS A 383 4.26 -32.36 36.35
N LYS A 384 3.93 -31.08 36.58
CA LYS A 384 2.85 -30.68 37.51
C LYS A 384 1.62 -30.22 36.77
N PRO A 385 0.40 -30.62 37.21
CA PRO A 385 -0.80 -29.92 36.77
C PRO A 385 -0.67 -28.46 37.22
N PHE A 386 -0.56 -27.57 36.24
CA PHE A 386 -0.37 -26.14 36.44
C PHE A 386 -1.62 -25.61 37.14
N SER A 387 -1.56 -25.25 38.40
CA SER A 387 -2.62 -24.47 39.02
C SER A 387 -2.46 -23.03 38.52
N ILE A 388 -3.20 -22.71 37.46
CA ILE A 388 -3.22 -21.37 36.83
C ILE A 388 -3.94 -20.44 37.81
N LYS A 389 -3.17 -19.67 38.58
CA LYS A 389 -3.71 -18.70 39.55
C LYS A 389 -3.69 -17.26 39.01
N THR A 390 -2.80 -16.98 38.08
CA THR A 390 -2.61 -15.63 37.53
C THR A 390 -2.82 -15.59 36.02
N ARG A 391 -3.15 -14.41 35.50
CA ARG A 391 -3.28 -14.19 34.07
C ARG A 391 -1.96 -14.44 33.32
N THR A 392 -0.84 -14.07 33.93
CA THR A 392 0.52 -14.32 33.42
C THR A 392 0.79 -15.82 33.25
N GLU A 393 0.42 -16.64 34.24
CA GLU A 393 0.57 -18.09 34.16
C GLU A 393 -0.32 -18.70 33.10
N ARG A 394 -1.54 -18.18 32.90
CA ARG A 394 -2.44 -18.62 31.85
C ARG A 394 -1.84 -18.39 30.46
N VAL A 395 -1.29 -17.19 30.20
CA VAL A 395 -0.67 -16.86 28.93
C VAL A 395 0.58 -17.71 28.70
N ALA A 396 1.41 -17.89 29.72
CA ALA A 396 2.57 -18.76 29.64
C ALA A 396 2.20 -20.22 29.35
N TYR A 397 1.13 -20.74 29.97
CA TYR A 397 0.59 -22.07 29.69
C TYR A 397 0.06 -22.19 28.25
N SER A 398 -0.70 -21.20 27.77
CA SER A 398 -1.20 -21.16 26.41
C SER A 398 -0.06 -21.20 25.38
N ILE A 399 1.02 -20.44 25.62
CA ILE A 399 2.18 -20.42 24.74
C ILE A 399 2.91 -21.75 24.75
N SER A 400 3.17 -22.33 25.92
CA SER A 400 4.12 -23.44 26.08
C SER A 400 3.49 -24.83 26.02
N LEU A 401 2.35 -25.05 26.68
CA LEU A 401 1.81 -26.38 26.92
C LEU A 401 0.46 -26.65 26.26
N LYS A 402 -0.41 -25.66 26.15
CA LYS A 402 -1.74 -25.84 25.58
C LYS A 402 -1.64 -26.17 24.07
N LYS A 403 -2.35 -27.21 23.64
CA LYS A 403 -2.59 -27.44 22.20
C LYS A 403 -3.69 -26.50 21.73
N TRP A 404 -3.57 -26.02 20.51
CA TRP A 404 -4.62 -25.28 19.83
C TRP A 404 -5.17 -26.21 18.75
N GLU A 405 -6.37 -26.71 18.95
CA GLU A 405 -6.89 -27.84 18.18
C GLU A 405 -7.53 -27.40 16.86
N ASP A 406 -8.21 -26.26 16.89
CA ASP A 406 -8.92 -25.72 15.73
C ASP A 406 -8.66 -24.23 15.52
N SER A 407 -9.19 -23.69 14.43
CA SER A 407 -9.02 -22.29 14.06
C SER A 407 -9.65 -21.31 15.04
N SER A 408 -10.76 -21.68 15.65
CA SER A 408 -11.46 -20.83 16.64
C SER A 408 -10.63 -20.70 17.91
N GLU A 409 -10.04 -21.82 18.35
CA GLU A 409 -9.16 -21.83 19.50
C GLU A 409 -7.85 -21.07 19.23
N VAL A 410 -7.26 -21.19 18.03
CA VAL A 410 -6.10 -20.38 17.63
C VAL A 410 -6.40 -18.89 17.72
N LEU A 411 -7.52 -18.46 17.18
CA LEU A 411 -7.92 -17.05 17.20
C LEU A 411 -8.19 -16.56 18.63
N PHE A 412 -8.88 -17.35 19.44
CA PHE A 412 -9.15 -17.03 20.84
C PHE A 412 -7.86 -16.87 21.66
N GLU A 413 -6.93 -17.83 21.53
CA GLU A 413 -5.68 -17.80 22.29
C GLU A 413 -4.76 -16.68 21.81
N LEU A 414 -4.67 -16.43 20.50
CA LEU A 414 -3.94 -15.28 19.98
C LEU A 414 -4.51 -13.96 20.51
N ASN A 415 -5.84 -13.77 20.42
CA ASN A 415 -6.49 -12.59 20.99
C ASN A 415 -6.17 -12.42 22.48
N THR A 416 -6.25 -13.51 23.25
CA THR A 416 -5.96 -13.49 24.70
C THR A 416 -4.51 -13.07 24.97
N ILE A 417 -3.54 -13.63 24.24
CA ILE A 417 -2.12 -13.30 24.38
C ILE A 417 -1.86 -11.83 24.01
N LEU A 418 -2.39 -11.37 22.88
CA LEU A 418 -2.15 -10.01 22.41
C LEU A 418 -2.83 -8.95 23.29
N GLN A 419 -4.04 -9.22 23.80
CA GLN A 419 -4.70 -8.35 24.78
C GLN A 419 -3.91 -8.26 26.09
N PHE A 420 -3.40 -9.39 26.58
CA PHE A 420 -2.53 -9.40 27.75
C PHE A 420 -1.28 -8.53 27.55
N LEU A 421 -0.68 -8.57 26.35
CA LEU A 421 0.47 -7.73 26.03
C LEU A 421 0.13 -6.23 26.01
N ILE A 422 -1.06 -5.85 25.58
CA ILE A 422 -1.49 -4.44 25.59
C ILE A 422 -1.71 -3.95 27.04
N GLU A 423 -2.35 -4.76 27.87
CA GLU A 423 -2.75 -4.36 29.22
C GLU A 423 -1.61 -4.41 30.23
N GLU A 424 -0.78 -5.45 30.18
CA GLU A 424 0.28 -5.73 31.15
C GLU A 424 1.69 -5.47 30.61
N GLY A 425 1.81 -5.30 29.29
CA GLY A 425 3.10 -5.13 28.62
C GLY A 425 3.69 -3.75 28.85
N LYS A 426 5.01 -3.69 29.04
CA LYS A 426 5.78 -2.44 29.01
C LYS A 426 6.07 -2.06 27.56
N LEU A 427 5.02 -1.82 26.81
CA LEU A 427 5.09 -1.48 25.39
C LEU A 427 5.32 0.02 25.20
N ASN A 428 6.07 0.38 24.18
CA ASN A 428 6.07 1.77 23.73
C ASN A 428 4.79 2.05 22.93
N GLU A 429 4.52 3.32 22.66
CA GLU A 429 3.32 3.76 21.94
C GLU A 429 3.18 3.07 20.58
N PHE A 430 4.29 2.90 19.86
CA PHE A 430 4.34 2.26 18.54
C PHE A 430 3.97 0.77 18.60
N GLU A 431 4.57 0.01 19.54
CA GLU A 431 4.25 -1.40 19.79
C GLU A 431 2.78 -1.57 20.18
N SER A 432 2.22 -0.64 20.96
CA SER A 432 0.80 -0.65 21.36
C SER A 432 -0.14 -0.40 20.18
N GLN A 433 0.16 0.58 19.33
CA GLN A 433 -0.61 0.83 18.09
C GLN A 433 -0.57 -0.38 17.15
N GLU A 434 0.60 -1.00 16.99
CA GLU A 434 0.80 -2.19 16.18
C GLU A 434 -0.09 -3.34 16.65
N LEU A 435 -0.05 -3.68 17.95
CA LEU A 435 -0.89 -4.72 18.53
C LEU A 435 -2.39 -4.43 18.37
N THR A 436 -2.78 -3.16 18.54
CA THR A 436 -4.18 -2.75 18.37
C THR A 436 -4.66 -2.99 16.93
N LEU A 437 -3.84 -2.64 15.95
CA LEU A 437 -4.16 -2.89 14.54
C LEU A 437 -4.24 -4.38 14.22
N VAL A 438 -3.31 -5.17 14.74
CA VAL A 438 -3.34 -6.64 14.57
C VAL A 438 -4.59 -7.25 15.20
N LEU A 439 -4.98 -6.80 16.40
CA LEU A 439 -6.23 -7.28 17.05
C LEU A 439 -7.48 -6.94 16.24
N LEU A 440 -7.53 -5.77 15.60
CA LEU A 440 -8.66 -5.41 14.73
C LEU A 440 -8.74 -6.36 13.53
N GLU A 441 -7.62 -6.70 12.92
CA GLU A 441 -7.59 -7.65 11.81
C GLU A 441 -7.96 -9.08 12.25
N LEU A 442 -7.48 -9.54 13.43
CA LEU A 442 -7.86 -10.86 13.96
C LEU A 442 -9.37 -10.97 14.21
N LYS A 443 -10.04 -9.90 14.66
CA LYS A 443 -11.50 -9.87 14.79
C LYS A 443 -12.21 -10.02 13.45
N GLU A 444 -11.70 -9.43 12.38
CA GLU A 444 -12.24 -9.63 11.03
C GLU A 444 -12.09 -11.10 10.58
N ILE A 445 -10.91 -11.70 10.83
CA ILE A 445 -10.70 -13.13 10.54
C ILE A 445 -11.65 -14.02 11.36
N GLU A 446 -11.88 -13.68 12.62
CA GLU A 446 -12.82 -14.41 13.49
C GLU A 446 -14.25 -14.38 12.92
N GLN A 447 -14.70 -13.24 12.41
CA GLN A 447 -15.99 -13.12 11.72
C GLN A 447 -16.06 -13.97 10.43
N LEU A 448 -14.95 -14.10 9.70
CA LEU A 448 -14.88 -15.00 8.55
C LEU A 448 -14.95 -16.46 8.98
N ASN A 449 -14.22 -16.85 10.03
CA ASN A 449 -14.18 -18.19 10.56
C ASN A 449 -15.54 -18.62 11.14
N SER A 450 -16.31 -17.72 11.74
CA SER A 450 -17.65 -18.00 12.27
C SER A 450 -18.67 -18.34 11.18
N LYS A 451 -18.48 -17.82 9.98
CA LYS A 451 -19.34 -18.16 8.82
C LYS A 451 -18.99 -19.52 8.22
N LYS A 452 -17.73 -19.89 8.20
CA LYS A 452 -17.24 -21.16 7.70
C LYS A 452 -15.88 -21.47 8.32
N THR A 453 -15.76 -22.61 8.99
CA THR A 453 -14.53 -23.04 9.65
C THR A 453 -13.35 -23.10 8.66
N ILE A 454 -12.28 -22.42 9.01
CA ILE A 454 -11.04 -22.34 8.20
C ILE A 454 -10.06 -23.38 8.77
N ASN A 455 -9.38 -24.15 7.91
CA ASN A 455 -8.36 -25.07 8.40
C ASN A 455 -7.13 -24.32 8.93
N LEU A 456 -6.35 -24.96 9.81
CA LEU A 456 -5.23 -24.33 10.52
C LEU A 456 -4.13 -23.80 9.58
N LEU A 457 -3.79 -24.51 8.51
CA LEU A 457 -2.79 -24.07 7.55
C LEU A 457 -3.26 -22.82 6.81
N ARG A 458 -4.51 -22.82 6.39
CA ARG A 458 -5.11 -21.64 5.74
C ARG A 458 -5.22 -20.46 6.68
N LEU A 459 -5.62 -20.69 7.94
CA LEU A 459 -5.66 -19.64 8.95
C LEU A 459 -4.28 -19.00 9.15
N LYS A 460 -3.21 -19.80 9.24
CA LYS A 460 -1.84 -19.31 9.30
C LYS A 460 -1.48 -18.43 8.10
N HIS A 461 -1.84 -18.86 6.89
CA HIS A 461 -1.62 -18.05 5.67
C HIS A 461 -2.40 -16.73 5.71
N LEU A 462 -3.66 -16.75 6.09
CA LEU A 462 -4.49 -15.54 6.21
C LEU A 462 -3.90 -14.56 7.21
N ILE A 463 -3.59 -15.00 8.42
CA ILE A 463 -3.01 -14.13 9.46
C ILE A 463 -1.71 -13.50 8.96
N ASN A 464 -0.83 -14.28 8.34
CA ASN A 464 0.42 -13.77 7.79
C ASN A 464 0.19 -12.78 6.61
N SER A 465 -0.81 -13.00 5.78
CA SER A 465 -1.19 -12.08 4.68
C SER A 465 -1.70 -10.76 5.24
N PHE A 466 -2.61 -10.79 6.22
CA PHE A 466 -3.11 -9.59 6.90
C PHE A 466 -2.00 -8.78 7.55
N ILE A 467 -1.10 -9.43 8.30
CA ILE A 467 0.00 -8.74 8.98
C ILE A 467 0.93 -8.04 7.98
N LYS A 468 1.13 -8.60 6.78
CA LYS A 468 1.95 -7.96 5.73
C LYS A 468 1.35 -6.64 5.23
N GLU A 469 0.04 -6.48 5.28
CA GLU A 469 -0.67 -5.28 4.81
C GLU A 469 -0.76 -4.18 5.88
N ILE A 470 -0.57 -4.54 7.15
CA ILE A 470 -0.61 -3.58 8.26
C ILE A 470 0.65 -2.70 8.26
N SER A 471 0.45 -1.41 8.39
CA SER A 471 1.52 -0.46 8.67
C SER A 471 1.13 0.51 9.77
N VAL A 472 2.01 0.68 10.74
CA VAL A 472 1.85 1.67 11.81
C VAL A 472 2.37 3.01 11.34
N ARG A 473 1.56 4.05 11.51
CA ARG A 473 1.92 5.41 11.12
C ARG A 473 2.17 6.25 12.36
N HIS A 474 3.36 6.76 12.47
CA HIS A 474 3.66 7.82 13.42
C HIS A 474 3.22 9.16 12.82
N LYS A 475 2.24 9.79 13.46
CA LYS A 475 1.79 11.14 13.11
C LYS A 475 2.38 12.11 14.12
N PRO A 476 3.09 13.12 13.68
CA PRO A 476 3.60 14.14 14.59
C PRO A 476 2.46 14.93 15.22
N ASN A 477 2.64 15.39 16.45
CA ASN A 477 1.69 16.26 17.15
C ASN A 477 1.65 17.68 16.58
N LYS A 478 2.64 18.06 15.76
CA LYS A 478 2.77 19.35 15.07
C LYS A 478 3.26 19.12 13.64
N ASP A 479 3.29 20.14 12.81
CA ASP A 479 3.81 20.10 11.45
C ASP A 479 5.18 19.41 11.41
N SER A 480 5.25 18.26 10.74
CA SER A 480 6.48 17.47 10.69
C SER A 480 7.51 18.17 9.80
N LYS A 481 8.68 18.44 10.38
CA LYS A 481 9.82 18.98 9.63
C LYS A 481 10.52 17.90 8.82
N ILE A 482 10.48 16.64 9.25
CA ILE A 482 11.13 15.50 8.59
C ILE A 482 10.08 14.45 8.25
N ASN A 483 10.02 14.08 6.98
CA ASN A 483 9.05 13.13 6.46
C ASN A 483 9.77 11.95 5.82
N PHE A 484 9.60 10.76 6.40
CA PHE A 484 10.02 9.51 5.78
C PHE A 484 8.90 8.95 4.92
N MET A 485 9.23 8.56 3.70
CA MET A 485 8.23 8.08 2.76
C MET A 485 8.85 7.29 1.60
N GLY A 486 8.06 6.41 0.97
CA GLY A 486 8.40 5.88 -0.33
C GLY A 486 8.25 6.95 -1.43
N LEU A 487 8.90 6.76 -2.57
CA LEU A 487 8.86 7.71 -3.69
C LEU A 487 7.42 8.03 -4.14
N LEU A 488 6.56 7.03 -4.24
CA LEU A 488 5.17 7.21 -4.67
C LEU A 488 4.28 7.92 -3.62
N GLU A 489 4.67 7.91 -2.36
CA GLU A 489 3.96 8.63 -1.29
C GLU A 489 4.21 10.15 -1.32
N SER A 490 5.27 10.59 -2.00
CA SER A 490 5.64 11.99 -2.13
C SER A 490 4.73 12.80 -3.09
N ARG A 491 3.79 12.14 -3.75
CA ARG A 491 2.90 12.75 -4.76
C ARG A 491 2.22 14.02 -4.22
N GLY A 492 2.38 15.12 -4.94
CA GLY A 492 1.79 16.42 -4.60
C GLY A 492 2.43 17.12 -3.38
N LEU A 493 3.58 16.64 -2.87
CA LEU A 493 4.31 17.23 -1.76
C LEU A 493 5.63 17.83 -2.25
N ASP A 494 6.02 18.96 -1.67
CA ASP A 494 7.27 19.65 -1.97
C ASP A 494 8.11 19.83 -0.71
N PHE A 495 9.44 19.73 -0.88
CA PHE A 495 10.40 19.81 0.22
C PHE A 495 11.60 20.66 -0.20
N GLU A 496 12.18 21.38 0.74
CA GLU A 496 13.40 22.14 0.52
C GLU A 496 14.64 21.24 0.44
N THR A 497 14.66 20.22 1.30
CA THR A 497 15.72 19.21 1.31
C THR A 497 15.13 17.82 1.00
N VAL A 498 15.77 17.11 0.09
CA VAL A 498 15.39 15.74 -0.27
C VAL A 498 16.60 14.82 -0.14
N ILE A 499 16.44 13.76 0.63
CA ILE A 499 17.46 12.71 0.83
C ILE A 499 16.90 11.44 0.22
N PHE A 500 17.49 10.95 -0.85
CA PHE A 500 17.15 9.66 -1.44
C PHE A 500 18.07 8.58 -0.89
N THR A 501 17.52 7.43 -0.57
CA THR A 501 18.31 6.25 -0.20
C THR A 501 18.18 5.17 -1.27
N SER A 502 19.21 4.33 -1.38
CA SER A 502 19.23 3.19 -2.32
C SER A 502 18.98 3.59 -3.78
N VAL A 503 19.59 4.69 -4.22
CA VAL A 503 19.55 5.12 -5.63
C VAL A 503 20.47 4.23 -6.46
N ASN A 504 20.10 2.96 -6.57
CA ASN A 504 20.87 1.93 -7.26
C ASN A 504 20.01 1.24 -8.32
N GLU A 505 20.65 0.71 -9.35
CA GLU A 505 19.99 -0.11 -10.38
C GLU A 505 19.20 -1.25 -9.73
N GLY A 506 17.97 -1.44 -10.19
CA GLY A 506 17.06 -2.47 -9.68
C GLY A 506 16.33 -2.13 -8.38
N VAL A 507 16.70 -1.03 -7.68
CA VAL A 507 16.02 -0.55 -6.48
C VAL A 507 15.27 0.75 -6.76
N MET A 508 15.93 1.71 -7.43
CA MET A 508 15.30 2.96 -7.86
C MET A 508 15.83 3.38 -9.25
N PRO A 509 15.07 3.14 -10.32
CA PRO A 509 13.72 2.52 -10.34
C PRO A 509 13.74 1.06 -9.90
N LYS A 510 12.61 0.59 -9.34
CA LYS A 510 12.45 -0.81 -8.94
C LYS A 510 12.49 -1.67 -10.21
N GLY A 511 13.36 -2.66 -10.23
CA GLY A 511 13.54 -3.54 -11.37
C GLY A 511 12.27 -4.32 -11.77
N ARG A 512 12.41 -5.23 -12.73
CA ARG A 512 11.29 -6.02 -13.27
C ARG A 512 10.53 -6.74 -12.18
N ASP A 513 9.23 -6.48 -12.13
CA ASP A 513 8.30 -7.10 -11.20
C ASP A 513 7.70 -8.35 -11.87
N TYR A 514 8.11 -9.52 -11.43
CA TYR A 514 7.65 -10.82 -11.98
C TYR A 514 6.29 -11.26 -11.41
N GLU A 515 5.59 -10.39 -10.70
CA GLU A 515 4.31 -10.72 -10.04
C GLU A 515 3.09 -10.70 -10.98
N SER A 516 3.26 -10.68 -12.29
CA SER A 516 2.15 -10.70 -13.25
C SER A 516 2.16 -11.99 -14.07
N LEU A 517 0.98 -12.56 -14.31
CA LEU A 517 0.79 -13.71 -15.19
C LEU A 517 0.85 -13.29 -16.67
N LEU A 518 0.53 -12.01 -16.95
CA LEU A 518 0.46 -11.50 -18.30
C LEU A 518 1.86 -11.22 -18.86
N PRO A 519 2.24 -11.86 -19.99
CA PRO A 519 3.49 -11.58 -20.67
C PRO A 519 3.47 -10.16 -21.28
N PHE A 520 4.67 -9.64 -21.54
CA PHE A 520 4.87 -8.28 -22.09
C PHE A 520 4.04 -8.01 -23.35
N ASP A 521 4.00 -8.97 -24.28
CA ASP A 521 3.30 -8.80 -25.56
C ASP A 521 1.80 -8.61 -25.38
N LEU A 522 1.18 -9.37 -24.46
CA LEU A 522 -0.23 -9.17 -24.11
C LEU A 522 -0.47 -7.81 -23.45
N LYS A 523 0.41 -7.39 -22.55
CA LYS A 523 0.29 -6.06 -21.94
C LYS A 523 0.36 -4.94 -22.98
N VAL A 524 1.25 -5.05 -23.95
CA VAL A 524 1.36 -4.09 -25.06
C VAL A 524 0.09 -4.11 -25.92
N LYS A 525 -0.39 -5.30 -26.32
CA LYS A 525 -1.58 -5.48 -27.15
C LYS A 525 -2.81 -4.82 -26.52
N TYR A 526 -3.00 -5.02 -25.23
CA TYR A 526 -4.15 -4.50 -24.49
C TYR A 526 -3.92 -3.11 -23.86
N ASN A 527 -2.80 -2.45 -24.14
CA ASN A 527 -2.40 -1.17 -23.54
C ASN A 527 -2.40 -1.18 -22.00
N LEU A 528 -2.08 -2.33 -21.40
CA LEU A 528 -1.87 -2.46 -19.96
C LEU A 528 -0.49 -1.94 -19.56
N GLN A 529 -0.30 -1.71 -18.25
CA GLN A 529 0.97 -1.17 -17.74
C GLN A 529 2.13 -2.16 -17.95
N THR A 530 3.13 -1.72 -18.71
CA THR A 530 4.39 -2.44 -18.90
C THR A 530 5.42 -2.03 -17.82
N HIS A 531 6.55 -2.74 -17.74
CA HIS A 531 7.68 -2.32 -16.91
C HIS A 531 8.20 -0.94 -17.34
N ASN A 532 8.22 -0.63 -18.64
CA ASN A 532 8.62 0.69 -19.14
C ASN A 532 7.71 1.81 -18.61
N ASP A 533 6.40 1.55 -18.48
CA ASP A 533 5.47 2.54 -17.95
C ASP A 533 5.68 2.75 -16.45
N LYS A 534 6.01 1.68 -15.70
CA LYS A 534 6.40 1.79 -14.29
C LYS A 534 7.66 2.65 -14.13
N ASP A 535 8.69 2.41 -14.93
CA ASP A 535 9.93 3.20 -14.90
C ASP A 535 9.67 4.67 -15.23
N ARG A 536 8.77 4.96 -16.16
CA ARG A 536 8.32 6.33 -16.46
C ARG A 536 7.64 7.00 -15.27
N VAL A 537 6.83 6.25 -14.52
CA VAL A 537 6.18 6.75 -13.29
C VAL A 537 7.22 7.04 -12.22
N TYR A 538 8.19 6.15 -11.99
CA TYR A 538 9.29 6.39 -11.05
C TYR A 538 10.13 7.60 -11.45
N SER A 539 10.51 7.70 -12.72
CA SER A 539 11.22 8.84 -13.30
C SER A 539 10.47 10.16 -13.06
N TYR A 540 9.14 10.18 -13.35
CA TYR A 540 8.33 11.36 -13.08
C TYR A 540 8.40 11.79 -11.62
N HIS A 541 8.19 10.88 -10.67
CA HIS A 541 8.18 11.24 -9.25
C HIS A 541 9.56 11.65 -8.73
N PHE A 542 10.62 11.06 -9.25
CA PHE A 542 11.99 11.47 -8.95
C PHE A 542 12.24 12.92 -9.41
N TYR A 543 12.02 13.21 -10.69
CA TYR A 543 12.23 14.55 -11.24
C TYR A 543 11.31 15.60 -10.61
N ARG A 544 10.05 15.23 -10.33
CA ARG A 544 9.10 16.11 -9.65
C ARG A 544 9.59 16.53 -8.24
N LEU A 545 10.18 15.62 -7.50
CA LEU A 545 10.72 15.96 -6.17
C LEU A 545 11.93 16.89 -6.26
N ILE A 546 12.86 16.63 -7.17
CA ILE A 546 14.09 17.42 -7.26
C ILE A 546 13.88 18.77 -7.96
N GLN A 547 12.83 18.95 -8.75
CA GLN A 547 12.63 20.19 -9.51
C GLN A 547 12.55 21.44 -8.61
N ARG A 548 11.99 21.31 -7.40
CA ARG A 548 11.85 22.42 -6.44
C ARG A 548 12.73 22.29 -5.21
N ALA A 549 13.42 21.19 -5.03
CA ALA A 549 14.34 21.02 -3.91
C ALA A 549 15.59 21.88 -4.09
N LYS A 550 16.07 22.47 -2.99
CA LYS A 550 17.30 23.24 -2.94
C LYS A 550 18.49 22.36 -2.61
N ASN A 551 18.34 21.48 -1.62
CA ASN A 551 19.37 20.55 -1.20
C ASN A 551 18.94 19.11 -1.54
N ILE A 552 19.78 18.41 -2.28
CA ILE A 552 19.48 17.06 -2.79
C ILE A 552 20.66 16.15 -2.41
N PHE A 553 20.36 15.07 -1.70
CA PHE A 553 21.33 14.03 -1.34
C PHE A 553 20.91 12.72 -2.00
N LEU A 554 21.83 12.09 -2.74
CA LEU A 554 21.63 10.84 -3.48
C LEU A 554 22.58 9.77 -2.98
#